data_3039be901ab82d4a2fccf09900971a59
#
_entry.id   3039be901ab82d4a2fccf09900971a59
#
_cell.length_a   1.000
_cell.length_b   1.000
_cell.length_c   1.000
_cell.angle_alpha   90.00
_cell.angle_beta   90.00
_cell.angle_gamma   90.00
#
_symmetry.space_group_name_H-M   'P 1'
#
loop_
_entity.id
_entity.type
_entity.pdbx_description
1 polymer ?
#
loop_
_entity_poly.entity_id
_entity_poly.type
_entity_poly.pdbx_seq_one_letter_code
_entity_poly.pdbx_strand_id
1 'polypeptide(L)' 'MNVGDLVKVFRTHGRKPITGLIIELKEDELNLIALVKPIASEHNRLIYANPLDIEVLNESR' A
#
# COMPACT_ATOMS: atom_id res chain seq x y z
N MET A 1 -8.01 6.55 -3.49
CA MET A 1 -6.71 5.84 -3.57
C MET A 1 -6.29 5.74 -5.02
N ASN A 2 -5.11 6.25 -5.31
CA ASN A 2 -4.61 6.33 -6.68
C ASN A 2 -3.14 5.93 -6.75
N VAL A 3 -2.71 5.51 -7.94
CA VAL A 3 -1.29 5.28 -8.19
C VAL A 3 -0.53 6.58 -7.91
N GLY A 4 0.57 6.47 -7.17
CA GLY A 4 1.36 7.61 -6.73
C GLY A 4 1.06 8.09 -5.31
N ASP A 5 -0.01 7.59 -4.71
CA ASP A 5 -0.34 7.97 -3.34
C ASP A 5 0.66 7.41 -2.35
N LEU A 6 1.02 8.22 -1.37
CA LEU A 6 1.81 7.77 -0.23
C LEU A 6 0.87 7.14 0.79
N VAL A 7 1.15 5.92 1.18
CA VAL A 7 0.26 5.16 2.04
C VAL A 7 1.02 4.46 3.16
N LYS A 8 0.26 4.11 4.19
CA LYS A 8 0.74 3.30 5.30
C LYS A 8 -0.03 1.98 5.27
N VAL A 9 0.68 0.87 5.27
CA VAL A 9 0.10 -0.46 5.18
C VAL A 9 0.19 -1.15 6.53
N PHE A 10 -0.95 -1.62 7.03
CA PHE A 10 -1.06 -2.33 8.30
C PHE A 10 -1.28 -3.81 8.00
N ARG A 11 -0.23 -4.61 8.05
CA ARG A 11 -0.31 -6.01 7.61
C ARG A 11 -0.50 -7.02 8.72
N THR A 12 0.08 -6.77 9.88
CA THR A 12 0.16 -7.81 10.91
C THR A 12 0.03 -7.19 12.29
N HIS A 13 -0.67 -7.87 13.16
CA HIS A 13 -0.77 -7.46 14.56
C HIS A 13 0.61 -7.38 15.19
N GLY A 14 0.85 -6.32 15.94
CA GLY A 14 2.09 -6.13 16.67
C GLY A 14 3.27 -5.68 15.85
N ARG A 15 3.13 -5.55 14.53
CA ARG A 15 4.20 -5.04 13.68
C ARG A 15 3.95 -3.59 13.30
N LYS A 16 5.04 -2.88 13.08
CA LYS A 16 4.95 -1.50 12.64
C LYS A 16 4.39 -1.43 11.24
N PRO A 17 3.56 -0.43 10.95
CA PRO A 17 3.08 -0.24 9.59
C PRO A 17 4.23 0.06 8.64
N ILE A 18 4.01 -0.27 7.37
CA ILE A 18 5.00 -0.03 6.32
C ILE A 18 4.52 1.12 5.46
N THR A 19 5.36 2.14 5.31
CA THR A 19 5.06 3.28 4.47
C THR A 19 5.60 3.03 3.06
N GLY A 20 4.80 3.33 2.06
CA GLY A 20 5.20 3.12 0.69
C GLY A 20 4.35 3.90 -0.30
N LEU A 21 4.64 3.70 -1.57
CA LEU A 21 3.91 4.33 -2.67
C LEU A 21 3.11 3.29 -3.43
N ILE A 22 1.88 3.64 -3.77
CA ILE A 22 1.07 2.78 -4.64
C ILE A 22 1.62 2.90 -6.05
N ILE A 23 2.04 1.78 -6.62
CA ILE A 23 2.57 1.75 -7.98
C ILE A 23 1.59 1.11 -8.96
N GLU A 24 0.63 0.36 -8.47
CA GLU A 24 -0.37 -0.26 -9.31
C GLU A 24 -1.61 -0.57 -8.48
N LEU A 25 -2.77 -0.46 -9.11
CA LEU A 25 -4.04 -0.89 -8.54
C LEU A 25 -4.62 -1.96 -9.44
N LYS A 26 -4.89 -3.12 -8.86
CA LYS A 26 -5.53 -4.23 -9.58
C LYS A 26 -6.93 -4.40 -9.06
N GLU A 27 -7.88 -4.40 -9.96
CA GLU A 27 -9.27 -4.57 -9.62
C GLU A 27 -9.78 -5.87 -10.22
N ASP A 28 -10.30 -6.74 -9.39
CA ASP A 28 -10.97 -7.95 -9.78
C ASP A 28 -12.45 -7.81 -9.46
N GLU A 29 -13.29 -8.75 -9.90
CA GLU A 29 -14.75 -8.66 -9.73
C GLU A 29 -15.18 -8.34 -8.29
N LEU A 30 -14.47 -8.86 -7.32
CA LEU A 30 -14.83 -8.74 -5.91
C LEU A 30 -13.78 -8.04 -5.06
N ASN A 31 -12.61 -7.75 -5.63
CA ASN A 31 -11.49 -7.26 -4.83
C ASN A 31 -10.72 -6.17 -5.53
N LEU A 32 -10.27 -5.22 -4.73
CA LEU A 32 -9.29 -4.24 -5.13
C LEU A 32 -8.01 -4.54 -4.36
N ILE A 33 -6.90 -4.64 -5.06
CA ILE A 33 -5.60 -4.89 -4.45
C ILE A 33 -4.64 -3.80 -4.89
N ALA A 34 -3.97 -3.19 -3.92
CA ALA A 34 -2.96 -2.19 -4.19
C ALA A 34 -1.58 -2.85 -4.14
N LEU A 35 -0.76 -2.55 -5.13
CA LEU A 35 0.63 -2.95 -5.14
C LEU A 35 1.43 -1.77 -4.62
N VAL A 36 2.09 -1.95 -3.48
CA VAL A 36 2.77 -0.90 -2.76
C VAL A 36 4.27 -1.16 -2.77
N LYS A 37 5.02 -0.15 -3.13
CA LYS A 37 6.48 -0.20 -3.06
C LYS A 37 6.92 0.50 -1.78
N PRO A 38 7.50 -0.23 -0.82
CA PRO A 38 8.01 0.40 0.41
C PRO A 38 9.11 1.40 0.10
N ILE A 39 9.11 2.50 0.82
CA ILE A 39 10.14 3.51 0.66
C ILE A 39 11.31 3.31 1.63
N ALA A 40 11.11 2.51 2.67
CA ALA A 40 12.18 2.21 3.62
C ALA A 40 13.18 1.23 3.01
N SER A 41 14.45 1.49 3.19
CA SER A 41 15.51 0.70 2.59
C SER A 41 15.58 -0.75 3.05
N GLU A 42 15.00 -1.04 4.19
CA GLU A 42 15.00 -2.40 4.75
C GLU A 42 13.96 -3.33 4.11
N HIS A 43 13.09 -2.78 3.26
CA HIS A 43 12.07 -3.55 2.57
C HIS A 43 12.31 -3.46 1.07
N ASN A 44 12.67 -4.59 0.46
CA ASN A 44 12.97 -4.65 -0.97
C ASN A 44 11.85 -5.23 -1.81
N ARG A 45 10.80 -5.71 -1.18
CA ARG A 45 9.73 -6.40 -1.89
C ARG A 45 8.50 -5.56 -2.02
N LEU A 46 7.82 -5.70 -3.15
CA LEU A 46 6.52 -5.10 -3.34
C LEU A 46 5.50 -5.80 -2.43
N ILE A 47 4.54 -5.03 -1.97
CA ILE A 47 3.52 -5.53 -1.05
C ILE A 47 2.16 -5.47 -1.73
N TYR A 48 1.45 -6.59 -1.74
CA TYR A 48 0.05 -6.60 -2.14
C TYR A 48 -0.78 -6.35 -0.91
N ALA A 49 -1.58 -5.31 -0.93
CA ALA A 49 -2.35 -4.92 0.23
C ALA A 49 -3.82 -4.69 -0.13
N ASN A 50 -4.69 -5.12 0.77
CA ASN A 50 -6.11 -4.85 0.67
C ASN A 50 -6.35 -3.39 1.10
N PRO A 51 -7.25 -2.65 0.43
CA PRO A 51 -7.54 -1.27 0.82
C PRO A 51 -7.93 -1.09 2.30
N LEU A 52 -8.52 -2.12 2.90
CA LEU A 52 -8.87 -2.07 4.32
C LEU A 52 -7.65 -1.98 5.22
N ASP A 53 -6.50 -2.42 4.74
CA ASP A 53 -5.25 -2.40 5.48
C ASP A 53 -4.37 -1.20 5.13
N ILE A 54 -4.90 -0.27 4.36
CA ILE A 54 -4.15 0.88 3.86
C ILE A 54 -4.74 2.18 4.38
N GLU A 55 -3.86 3.06 4.86
CA GLU A 55 -4.22 4.44 5.17
C GLU A 55 -3.50 5.36 4.20
N VAL A 56 -4.25 6.17 3.47
CA VAL A 56 -3.65 7.14 2.55
C VAL A 56 -3.13 8.32 3.35
N LEU A 57 -1.83 8.58 3.22
CA LEU A 57 -1.17 9.68 3.94
C LEU A 57 -1.17 10.96 3.13
N ASN A 58 -1.05 10.83 1.81
CA ASN A 58 -0.99 11.97 0.93
C ASN A 58 -1.53 11.57 -0.43
N GLU A 59 -2.66 12.16 -0.82
CA GLU A 59 -3.26 11.85 -2.10
C GLU A 59 -2.56 12.56 -3.23
N SER A 60 -2.26 11.80 -4.27
CA SER A 60 -1.75 12.36 -5.51
C SER A 60 -2.91 13.05 -6.25
N ARG A 61 -2.66 14.24 -6.76
CA ARG A 61 -3.65 15.01 -7.50
C ARG A 61 -3.16 15.36 -8.90
#